data_4a883973ec11aebda72cb6218a669a49
#
_entry.id   4a883973ec11aebda72cb6218a669a49
#
_cell.length_a   1.000
_cell.length_b   1.000
_cell.length_c   1.000
_cell.angle_alpha   90.00
_cell.angle_beta   90.00
_cell.angle_gamma   90.00
#
_symmetry.space_group_name_H-M   'P 1'
#
loop_
_entity.id
_entity.type
_entity.pdbx_description
1 polymer ?
#
loop_
_entity_poly.entity_id
_entity_poly.type
_entity_poly.pdbx_seq_one_letter_code
_entity_poly.pdbx_strand_id
1 'polypeptide(L)'
;MTPQVKQSSRDTRRLRTRERILGAAIVEFKRAGMSGADVHEIVSAAGVAHGTFFFHFPSKEHVLLELESREEARMAASFDRFLNRPHDLVSALTEVVHLVAGLESTLGPLLFKELLALHFSPTRPNQDEWTDHPLIVLLVQEIERARGDGEVHPEVDAFYSAAFFLLGIYGVLTTMSTLDTRETMLAKLVATAVRGLEFR
;
A
#
# COMPACT_ATOMS: atom_id res chain seq x y z
N MET A 1 -11.02 -10.27 -33.08
CA MET A 1 -9.57 -10.10 -33.21
C MET A 1 -9.21 -8.72 -32.72
N THR A 2 -8.72 -8.61 -31.49
CA THR A 2 -8.30 -7.35 -30.88
C THR A 2 -6.85 -7.06 -31.31
N PRO A 3 -6.51 -5.87 -31.82
CA PRO A 3 -5.14 -5.58 -32.26
C PRO A 3 -4.24 -5.51 -31.04
N GLN A 4 -3.25 -6.41 -30.94
CA GLN A 4 -2.12 -6.27 -30.04
C GLN A 4 -1.31 -5.04 -30.49
N VAL A 5 -1.36 -3.97 -29.67
CA VAL A 5 -0.48 -2.82 -29.86
C VAL A 5 0.96 -3.28 -29.60
N LYS A 6 1.77 -3.41 -30.66
CA LYS A 6 3.21 -3.65 -30.58
C LYS A 6 3.83 -2.49 -29.82
N GLN A 7 4.17 -2.70 -28.53
CA GLN A 7 4.98 -1.75 -27.78
C GLN A 7 6.28 -1.47 -28.56
N SER A 8 6.57 -0.19 -28.81
CA SER A 8 7.76 0.19 -29.55
C SER A 8 9.01 -0.22 -28.75
N SER A 9 10.09 -0.60 -29.43
CA SER A 9 11.36 -0.96 -28.76
C SER A 9 11.89 0.18 -27.87
N ARG A 10 11.50 1.42 -28.19
CA ARG A 10 11.82 2.64 -27.45
C ARG A 10 11.07 2.67 -26.11
N ASP A 11 9.78 2.31 -26.09
CA ASP A 11 8.95 2.26 -24.87
C ASP A 11 9.44 1.15 -23.94
N THR A 12 9.77 -0.01 -24.48
CA THR A 12 10.35 -1.12 -23.71
C THR A 12 11.67 -0.71 -23.05
N ARG A 13 12.56 0.00 -23.77
CA ARG A 13 13.82 0.50 -23.21
C ARG A 13 13.59 1.55 -22.12
N ARG A 14 12.63 2.46 -22.33
CA ARG A 14 12.23 3.47 -21.34
C ARG A 14 11.73 2.84 -20.05
N LEU A 15 10.83 1.86 -20.14
CA LEU A 15 10.32 1.11 -18.99
C LEU A 15 11.43 0.38 -18.25
N ARG A 16 12.34 -0.33 -18.94
CA ARG A 16 13.48 -1.00 -18.31
C ARG A 16 14.39 -0.03 -17.55
N THR A 17 14.63 1.15 -18.11
CA THR A 17 15.44 2.17 -17.42
C THR A 17 14.74 2.67 -16.17
N ARG A 18 13.42 2.93 -16.24
CA ARG A 18 12.61 3.33 -15.09
C ARG A 18 12.66 2.28 -13.99
N GLU A 19 12.51 0.99 -14.32
CA GLU A 19 12.61 -0.12 -13.37
C GLU A 19 13.98 -0.20 -12.67
N ARG A 20 15.07 0.00 -13.42
CA ARG A 20 16.42 -0.02 -12.85
C ARG A 20 16.62 1.13 -11.86
N ILE A 21 16.15 2.33 -12.18
CA ILE A 21 16.21 3.49 -11.30
C ILE A 21 15.36 3.25 -10.05
N LEU A 22 14.13 2.77 -10.21
CA LEU A 22 13.25 2.46 -9.09
C LEU A 22 13.87 1.42 -8.14
N GLY A 23 14.39 0.31 -8.68
CA GLY A 23 15.05 -0.72 -7.88
C GLY A 23 16.26 -0.20 -7.11
N ALA A 24 17.13 0.58 -7.76
CA ALA A 24 18.27 1.20 -7.11
C ALA A 24 17.85 2.21 -6.02
N ALA A 25 16.82 3.01 -6.29
CA ALA A 25 16.31 3.98 -5.32
C ALA A 25 15.71 3.30 -4.09
N ILE A 26 14.96 2.20 -4.25
CA ILE A 26 14.42 1.44 -3.12
C ILE A 26 15.54 0.92 -2.21
N VAL A 27 16.62 0.40 -2.79
CA VAL A 27 17.78 -0.07 -2.02
C VAL A 27 18.40 1.08 -1.22
N GLU A 28 18.60 2.21 -1.87
CA GLU A 28 19.20 3.39 -1.22
C GLU A 28 18.26 3.99 -0.14
N PHE A 29 16.96 4.03 -0.38
CA PHE A 29 15.98 4.49 0.60
C PHE A 29 15.91 3.56 1.83
N LYS A 30 16.03 2.26 1.64
CA LYS A 30 16.12 1.30 2.76
C LYS A 30 17.37 1.52 3.60
N ARG A 31 18.48 1.91 2.97
CA ARG A 31 19.75 2.16 3.63
C ARG A 31 19.80 3.48 4.40
N ALA A 32 19.38 4.57 3.77
CA ALA A 32 19.60 5.95 4.24
C ALA A 32 18.34 6.73 4.57
N GLY A 33 17.14 6.16 4.32
CA GLY A 33 15.88 6.89 4.26
C GLY A 33 15.79 7.72 2.97
N MET A 34 14.60 8.15 2.62
CA MET A 34 14.37 9.00 1.44
C MET A 34 15.11 10.35 1.58
N SER A 35 15.07 10.96 2.76
CA SER A 35 15.72 12.25 3.01
C SER A 35 17.25 12.17 2.88
N GLY A 36 17.86 11.11 3.40
CA GLY A 36 19.31 10.88 3.36
C GLY A 36 19.83 10.23 2.08
N ALA A 37 18.94 9.76 1.22
CA ALA A 37 19.31 9.07 -0.03
C ALA A 37 19.98 10.03 -1.03
N ASP A 38 21.10 9.56 -1.61
CA ASP A 38 21.85 10.31 -2.63
C ASP A 38 21.46 9.85 -4.04
N VAL A 39 21.01 10.81 -4.87
CA VAL A 39 20.67 10.54 -6.27
C VAL A 39 21.90 10.06 -7.07
N HIS A 40 23.13 10.48 -6.71
CA HIS A 40 24.33 10.00 -7.36
C HIS A 40 24.55 8.50 -7.13
N GLU A 41 24.32 8.02 -5.92
CA GLU A 41 24.40 6.58 -5.61
C GLU A 41 23.32 5.79 -6.38
N ILE A 42 22.09 6.32 -6.42
CA ILE A 42 20.98 5.70 -7.15
C ILE A 42 21.32 5.55 -8.65
N VAL A 43 21.79 6.61 -9.31
CA VAL A 43 22.08 6.55 -10.76
C VAL A 43 23.31 5.71 -11.07
N SER A 44 24.31 5.71 -10.19
CA SER A 44 25.47 4.84 -10.28
C SER A 44 25.07 3.37 -10.22
N ALA A 45 24.27 2.99 -9.21
CA ALA A 45 23.76 1.63 -9.05
C ALA A 45 22.82 1.23 -10.21
N ALA A 46 22.02 2.17 -10.71
CA ALA A 46 21.16 1.94 -11.87
C ALA A 46 21.94 1.93 -13.20
N GLY A 47 23.21 2.34 -13.24
CA GLY A 47 24.03 2.43 -14.45
C GLY A 47 23.47 3.42 -15.49
N VAL A 48 23.04 4.61 -15.03
CA VAL A 48 22.47 5.66 -15.88
C VAL A 48 23.12 7.02 -15.58
N ALA A 49 22.99 7.97 -16.51
CA ALA A 49 23.44 9.34 -16.26
C ALA A 49 22.51 10.07 -15.28
N HIS A 50 23.06 11.02 -14.50
CA HIS A 50 22.33 11.79 -13.49
C HIS A 50 21.03 12.43 -14.01
N GLY A 51 21.07 13.08 -15.16
CA GLY A 51 19.88 13.67 -15.78
C GLY A 51 18.80 12.66 -16.16
N THR A 52 19.16 11.38 -16.32
CA THR A 52 18.20 10.31 -16.64
C THR A 52 17.26 10.03 -15.46
N PHE A 53 17.72 10.20 -14.23
CA PHE A 53 16.86 10.09 -13.04
C PHE A 53 15.69 11.06 -13.15
N PHE A 54 15.98 12.36 -13.30
CA PHE A 54 14.97 13.41 -13.34
C PHE A 54 14.07 13.37 -14.57
N PHE A 55 14.53 12.75 -15.65
CA PHE A 55 13.68 12.46 -16.81
C PHE A 55 12.59 11.41 -16.48
N HIS A 56 12.88 10.44 -15.60
CA HIS A 56 11.94 9.39 -15.21
C HIS A 56 11.16 9.70 -13.94
N PHE A 57 11.79 10.38 -12.98
CA PHE A 57 11.22 10.74 -11.69
C PHE A 57 11.59 12.20 -11.38
N PRO A 58 10.63 13.11 -11.38
CA PRO A 58 10.90 14.54 -11.11
C PRO A 58 11.58 14.79 -9.77
N SER A 59 11.34 13.93 -8.77
CA SER A 59 11.97 13.98 -7.45
C SER A 59 12.00 12.61 -6.77
N LYS A 60 12.63 12.52 -5.59
CA LYS A 60 12.65 11.29 -4.77
C LYS A 60 11.24 10.89 -4.28
N GLU A 61 10.41 11.87 -3.99
CA GLU A 61 9.00 11.66 -3.60
C GLU A 61 8.22 10.93 -4.70
N HIS A 62 8.45 11.24 -5.98
CA HIS A 62 7.80 10.55 -7.09
C HIS A 62 8.25 9.09 -7.23
N VAL A 63 9.46 8.75 -6.79
CA VAL A 63 9.89 7.35 -6.67
C VAL A 63 9.12 6.64 -5.56
N LEU A 64 8.95 7.32 -4.42
CA LEU A 64 8.23 6.77 -3.28
C LEU A 64 6.74 6.57 -3.59
N LEU A 65 6.11 7.51 -4.32
CA LEU A 65 4.73 7.37 -4.81
C LEU A 65 4.56 6.20 -5.78
N GLU A 66 5.51 6.01 -6.68
CA GLU A 66 5.51 4.83 -7.58
C GLU A 66 5.62 3.52 -6.79
N LEU A 67 6.49 3.48 -5.78
CA LEU A 67 6.62 2.33 -4.88
C LEU A 67 5.31 2.09 -4.14
N GLU A 68 4.70 3.12 -3.56
CA GLU A 68 3.42 3.04 -2.87
C GLU A 68 2.33 2.44 -3.76
N SER A 69 2.14 3.00 -4.94
CA SER A 69 1.13 2.52 -5.90
C SER A 69 1.33 1.04 -6.27
N ARG A 70 2.58 0.59 -6.44
CA ARG A 70 2.89 -0.81 -6.75
C ARG A 70 2.61 -1.75 -5.58
N GLU A 71 2.98 -1.33 -4.37
CA GLU A 71 2.74 -2.14 -3.17
C GLU A 71 1.24 -2.23 -2.89
N GLU A 72 0.50 -1.14 -3.06
CA GLU A 72 -0.94 -1.13 -2.92
C GLU A 72 -1.63 -2.04 -3.93
N ALA A 73 -1.27 -1.96 -5.21
CA ALA A 73 -1.79 -2.87 -6.23
C ALA A 73 -1.46 -4.34 -5.92
N ARG A 74 -0.27 -4.62 -5.36
CA ARG A 74 0.14 -5.96 -4.94
C ARG A 74 -0.69 -6.47 -3.75
N MET A 75 -0.92 -5.62 -2.76
CA MET A 75 -1.77 -5.95 -1.60
C MET A 75 -3.20 -6.21 -2.06
N ALA A 76 -3.77 -5.34 -2.89
CA ALA A 76 -5.10 -5.49 -3.43
C ALA A 76 -5.25 -6.80 -4.23
N ALA A 77 -4.29 -7.12 -5.10
CA ALA A 77 -4.30 -8.39 -5.84
C ALA A 77 -4.16 -9.62 -4.93
N SER A 78 -3.48 -9.50 -3.79
CA SER A 78 -3.38 -10.59 -2.81
C SER A 78 -4.67 -10.75 -2.03
N PHE A 79 -5.28 -9.64 -1.64
CA PHE A 79 -6.58 -9.63 -0.96
C PHE A 79 -7.69 -10.16 -1.86
N ASP A 80 -7.75 -9.74 -3.14
CA ASP A 80 -8.69 -10.28 -4.12
C ASP A 80 -8.58 -11.81 -4.24
N ARG A 81 -7.35 -12.35 -4.33
CA ARG A 81 -7.14 -13.81 -4.33
C ARG A 81 -7.60 -14.51 -3.05
N PHE A 82 -7.49 -13.84 -1.90
CA PHE A 82 -8.01 -14.34 -0.65
C PHE A 82 -9.54 -14.36 -0.66
N LEU A 83 -10.19 -13.28 -1.09
CA LEU A 83 -11.66 -13.15 -1.16
C LEU A 83 -12.31 -14.17 -2.10
N ASN A 84 -11.58 -14.71 -3.07
CA ASN A 84 -12.05 -15.78 -3.95
C ASN A 84 -12.05 -17.19 -3.30
N ARG A 85 -11.78 -17.30 -1.98
CA ARG A 85 -11.86 -18.54 -1.20
C ARG A 85 -12.98 -18.43 -0.17
N PRO A 86 -13.48 -19.55 0.39
CA PRO A 86 -14.41 -19.50 1.52
C PRO A 86 -13.77 -18.74 2.69
N HIS A 87 -14.43 -17.72 3.19
CA HIS A 87 -13.96 -16.88 4.29
C HIS A 87 -15.15 -16.21 4.99
N ASP A 88 -14.91 -15.67 6.18
CA ASP A 88 -15.80 -14.82 6.94
C ASP A 88 -15.19 -13.41 7.07
N LEU A 89 -15.96 -12.45 7.56
CA LEU A 89 -15.52 -11.07 7.73
C LEU A 89 -14.31 -10.95 8.68
N VAL A 90 -14.25 -11.77 9.73
CA VAL A 90 -13.11 -11.79 10.68
C VAL A 90 -11.81 -12.17 9.95
N SER A 91 -11.87 -13.21 9.15
CA SER A 91 -10.73 -13.69 8.36
C SER A 91 -10.31 -12.66 7.31
N ALA A 92 -11.26 -11.99 6.66
CA ALA A 92 -10.98 -10.94 5.68
C ALA A 92 -10.27 -9.74 6.32
N LEU A 93 -10.77 -9.23 7.46
CA LEU A 93 -10.12 -8.13 8.18
C LEU A 93 -8.74 -8.54 8.71
N THR A 94 -8.57 -9.79 9.15
CA THR A 94 -7.29 -10.32 9.59
C THR A 94 -6.29 -10.38 8.44
N GLU A 95 -6.72 -10.79 7.25
CA GLU A 95 -5.87 -10.80 6.05
C GLU A 95 -5.40 -9.39 5.67
N VAL A 96 -6.26 -8.38 5.74
CA VAL A 96 -5.85 -6.98 5.50
C VAL A 96 -4.75 -6.55 6.50
N VAL A 97 -4.90 -6.91 7.78
CA VAL A 97 -3.85 -6.66 8.80
C VAL A 97 -2.53 -7.32 8.39
N HIS A 98 -2.55 -8.58 7.96
CA HIS A 98 -1.34 -9.31 7.54
C HIS A 98 -0.68 -8.67 6.31
N LEU A 99 -1.46 -8.22 5.33
CA LEU A 99 -0.96 -7.59 4.13
C LEU A 99 -0.25 -6.25 4.46
N VAL A 100 -0.87 -5.40 5.27
CA VAL A 100 -0.29 -4.09 5.64
C VAL A 100 0.93 -4.26 6.56
N ALA A 101 0.87 -5.16 7.54
CA ALA A 101 2.02 -5.46 8.39
C ALA A 101 3.18 -6.10 7.60
N GLY A 102 2.86 -6.94 6.62
CA GLY A 102 3.83 -7.53 5.69
C GLY A 102 4.55 -6.49 4.83
N LEU A 103 3.89 -5.38 4.49
CA LEU A 103 4.52 -4.26 3.79
C LEU A 103 5.64 -3.64 4.62
N GLU A 104 5.41 -3.39 5.92
CA GLU A 104 6.47 -2.89 6.82
C GLU A 104 7.66 -3.86 6.87
N SER A 105 7.39 -5.16 6.99
CA SER A 105 8.46 -6.17 6.99
C SER A 105 9.26 -6.18 5.69
N THR A 106 8.61 -5.91 4.56
CA THR A 106 9.23 -5.87 3.23
C THR A 106 10.08 -4.62 3.04
N LEU A 107 9.58 -3.45 3.44
CA LEU A 107 10.24 -2.16 3.22
C LEU A 107 11.28 -1.84 4.30
N GLY A 108 11.12 -2.42 5.49
CA GLY A 108 11.83 -2.03 6.69
C GLY A 108 11.16 -0.82 7.39
N PRO A 109 11.37 -0.66 8.70
CA PRO A 109 10.63 0.30 9.51
C PRO A 109 10.88 1.77 9.11
N LEU A 110 12.08 2.08 8.62
CA LEU A 110 12.42 3.45 8.21
C LEU A 110 11.64 3.85 6.95
N LEU A 111 11.78 3.09 5.88
CA LEU A 111 11.13 3.41 4.61
C LEU A 111 9.61 3.31 4.70
N PHE A 112 9.09 2.36 5.49
CA PHE A 112 7.66 2.24 5.74
C PHE A 112 7.09 3.50 6.42
N LYS A 113 7.77 4.05 7.44
CA LYS A 113 7.34 5.29 8.10
C LYS A 113 7.38 6.50 7.17
N GLU A 114 8.40 6.61 6.32
CA GLU A 114 8.51 7.69 5.34
C GLU A 114 7.42 7.58 4.25
N LEU A 115 7.09 6.36 3.83
CA LEU A 115 5.99 6.10 2.92
C LEU A 115 4.65 6.53 3.52
N LEU A 116 4.37 6.17 4.77
CA LEU A 116 3.16 6.62 5.46
C LEU A 116 3.15 8.13 5.69
N ALA A 117 4.29 8.74 6.03
CA ALA A 117 4.39 10.19 6.18
C ALA A 117 4.06 10.91 4.87
N LEU A 118 4.48 10.36 3.72
CA LEU A 118 4.12 10.90 2.41
C LEU A 118 2.64 10.64 2.09
N HIS A 119 2.14 9.43 2.38
CA HIS A 119 0.73 9.05 2.16
C HIS A 119 -0.24 10.02 2.85
N PHE A 120 0.02 10.39 4.10
CA PHE A 120 -0.80 11.33 4.88
C PHE A 120 -0.39 12.80 4.76
N SER A 121 0.57 13.12 3.88
CA SER A 121 1.05 14.49 3.73
C SER A 121 0.04 15.35 2.96
N PRO A 122 -0.33 16.53 3.47
CA PRO A 122 -1.16 17.47 2.73
C PRO A 122 -0.47 18.05 1.48
N THR A 123 0.85 17.87 1.37
CA THR A 123 1.66 18.30 0.21
C THR A 123 2.03 17.15 -0.72
N ARG A 124 1.36 16.01 -0.59
CA ARG A 124 1.57 14.85 -1.46
C ARG A 124 1.34 15.26 -2.92
N PRO A 125 2.29 15.01 -3.82
CA PRO A 125 2.06 15.16 -5.25
C PRO A 125 0.96 14.19 -5.72
N ASN A 126 0.04 14.64 -6.58
CA ASN A 126 -1.07 13.85 -7.10
C ASN A 126 -1.93 13.22 -5.98
N GLN A 127 -2.82 14.03 -5.40
CA GLN A 127 -3.82 13.53 -4.44
C GLN A 127 -4.88 12.75 -5.21
N ASP A 128 -4.73 11.42 -5.24
CA ASP A 128 -5.82 10.53 -5.62
C ASP A 128 -6.87 10.54 -4.49
N GLU A 129 -8.14 10.48 -4.84
CA GLU A 129 -9.18 10.39 -3.84
C GLU A 129 -9.08 9.03 -3.11
N TRP A 130 -9.35 8.99 -1.81
CA TRP A 130 -9.33 7.75 -1.01
C TRP A 130 -10.21 6.64 -1.61
N THR A 131 -11.25 7.05 -2.34
CA THR A 131 -12.16 6.16 -3.05
C THR A 131 -11.51 5.37 -4.18
N ASP A 132 -10.36 5.79 -4.66
CA ASP A 132 -9.67 5.18 -5.80
C ASP A 132 -8.57 4.19 -5.35
N HIS A 133 -8.31 4.08 -4.04
CA HIS A 133 -7.31 3.14 -3.51
C HIS A 133 -7.80 1.69 -3.61
N PRO A 134 -7.10 0.82 -4.37
CA PRO A 134 -7.59 -0.52 -4.69
C PRO A 134 -7.90 -1.40 -3.47
N LEU A 135 -7.10 -1.28 -2.39
CA LEU A 135 -7.33 -2.05 -1.16
C LEU A 135 -8.59 -1.57 -0.42
N ILE A 136 -8.84 -0.26 -0.37
CA ILE A 136 -10.06 0.30 0.22
C ILE A 136 -11.29 -0.17 -0.56
N VAL A 137 -11.23 -0.11 -1.90
CA VAL A 137 -12.34 -0.54 -2.76
C VAL A 137 -12.72 -2.00 -2.46
N LEU A 138 -11.75 -2.90 -2.40
CA LEU A 138 -12.00 -4.31 -2.10
C LEU A 138 -12.54 -4.52 -0.68
N LEU A 139 -12.02 -3.79 0.30
CA LEU A 139 -12.49 -3.89 1.69
C LEU A 139 -13.92 -3.36 1.84
N VAL A 140 -14.27 -2.27 1.16
CA VAL A 140 -15.65 -1.77 1.09
C VAL A 140 -16.57 -2.82 0.47
N GLN A 141 -16.18 -3.41 -0.65
CA GLN A 141 -16.97 -4.47 -1.30
C GLN A 141 -17.19 -5.67 -0.38
N GLU A 142 -16.18 -6.05 0.39
CA GLU A 142 -16.28 -7.16 1.34
C GLU A 142 -17.23 -6.84 2.51
N ILE A 143 -17.18 -5.64 3.07
CA ILE A 143 -18.12 -5.20 4.12
C ILE A 143 -19.56 -5.16 3.56
N GLU A 144 -19.75 -4.69 2.33
CA GLU A 144 -21.03 -4.68 1.64
C GLU A 144 -21.56 -6.11 1.38
N ARG A 145 -20.67 -7.05 1.00
CA ARG A 145 -21.03 -8.47 0.86
C ARG A 145 -21.53 -9.02 2.20
N ALA A 146 -20.75 -8.85 3.27
CA ALA A 146 -21.10 -9.31 4.61
C ALA A 146 -22.39 -8.67 5.11
N ARG A 147 -22.68 -7.41 4.75
CA ARG A 147 -23.96 -6.75 5.04
C ARG A 147 -25.12 -7.41 4.27
N GLY A 148 -24.91 -7.75 2.99
CA GLY A 148 -25.89 -8.47 2.19
C GLY A 148 -26.21 -9.86 2.75
N ASP A 149 -25.25 -10.53 3.36
CA ASP A 149 -25.37 -11.84 4.00
C ASP A 149 -25.95 -11.77 5.42
N GLY A 150 -26.20 -10.55 5.94
CA GLY A 150 -26.77 -10.32 7.28
C GLY A 150 -25.74 -10.41 8.43
N GLU A 151 -24.45 -10.46 8.15
CA GLU A 151 -23.37 -10.45 9.14
C GLU A 151 -23.12 -9.05 9.71
N VAL A 152 -23.41 -8.00 8.91
CA VAL A 152 -23.16 -6.59 9.22
C VAL A 152 -24.49 -5.84 9.32
N HIS A 153 -24.58 -4.92 10.30
CA HIS A 153 -25.77 -4.09 10.53
C HIS A 153 -26.09 -3.24 9.28
N PRO A 154 -27.39 -3.14 8.85
CA PRO A 154 -27.77 -2.44 7.62
C PRO A 154 -27.39 -0.96 7.55
N GLU A 155 -27.29 -0.28 8.71
CA GLU A 155 -26.94 1.15 8.81
C GLU A 155 -25.43 1.41 8.80
N VAL A 156 -24.59 0.37 8.76
CA VAL A 156 -23.13 0.54 8.72
C VAL A 156 -22.73 1.15 7.38
N ASP A 157 -21.98 2.24 7.44
CA ASP A 157 -21.31 2.80 6.28
C ASP A 157 -20.01 2.01 6.01
N ALA A 158 -19.98 1.29 4.91
CA ALA A 158 -18.86 0.41 4.55
C ALA A 158 -17.57 1.20 4.25
N PHE A 159 -17.69 2.38 3.64
CA PHE A 159 -16.52 3.19 3.30
C PHE A 159 -15.83 3.74 4.55
N TYR A 160 -16.58 4.40 5.45
CA TYR A 160 -16.00 4.91 6.69
C TYR A 160 -15.47 3.79 7.58
N SER A 161 -16.14 2.63 7.61
CA SER A 161 -15.67 1.47 8.36
C SER A 161 -14.34 0.94 7.82
N ALA A 162 -14.19 0.81 6.51
CA ALA A 162 -12.96 0.42 5.85
C ALA A 162 -11.83 1.44 6.10
N ALA A 163 -12.13 2.74 5.95
CA ALA A 163 -11.16 3.80 6.16
C ALA A 163 -10.67 3.84 7.61
N PHE A 164 -11.56 3.79 8.60
CA PHE A 164 -11.19 3.78 10.02
C PHE A 164 -10.42 2.53 10.42
N PHE A 165 -10.76 1.38 9.83
CA PHE A 165 -10.01 0.16 10.07
C PHE A 165 -8.56 0.25 9.57
N LEU A 166 -8.35 0.73 8.34
CA LEU A 166 -7.01 0.94 7.78
C LEU A 166 -6.21 2.00 8.56
N LEU A 167 -6.84 3.12 8.92
CA LEU A 167 -6.22 4.14 9.77
C LEU A 167 -5.81 3.55 11.13
N GLY A 168 -6.63 2.68 11.71
CA GLY A 168 -6.30 1.94 12.94
C GLY A 168 -5.06 1.07 12.78
N ILE A 169 -4.94 0.32 11.68
CA ILE A 169 -3.75 -0.49 11.39
C ILE A 169 -2.51 0.40 11.29
N TYR A 170 -2.56 1.46 10.49
CA TYR A 170 -1.43 2.39 10.32
C TYR A 170 -1.06 3.07 11.64
N GLY A 171 -2.05 3.45 12.46
CA GLY A 171 -1.83 4.02 13.79
C GLY A 171 -1.07 3.05 14.69
N VAL A 172 -1.46 1.77 14.75
CA VAL A 172 -0.76 0.75 15.55
C VAL A 172 0.67 0.54 15.03
N LEU A 173 0.85 0.36 13.72
CA LEU A 173 2.17 0.10 13.13
C LEU A 173 3.17 1.26 13.31
N THR A 174 2.70 2.50 13.34
CA THR A 174 3.56 3.68 13.47
C THR A 174 3.88 4.04 14.93
N THR A 175 2.98 3.74 15.87
CA THR A 175 3.11 4.20 17.27
C THR A 175 3.62 3.11 18.22
N MET A 176 3.39 1.82 17.91
CA MET A 176 3.81 0.72 18.77
C MET A 176 5.20 0.21 18.39
N SER A 177 6.11 0.18 19.37
CA SER A 177 7.53 -0.17 19.15
C SER A 177 7.84 -1.64 19.40
N THR A 178 7.04 -2.36 20.20
CA THR A 178 7.29 -3.78 20.52
C THR A 178 6.38 -4.70 19.73
N LEU A 179 6.91 -5.82 19.23
CA LEU A 179 6.16 -6.80 18.42
C LEU A 179 4.95 -7.37 19.16
N ASP A 180 5.13 -7.83 20.40
CA ASP A 180 4.06 -8.45 21.20
C ASP A 180 2.88 -7.48 21.46
N THR A 181 3.18 -6.21 21.77
CA THR A 181 2.15 -5.18 21.95
C THR A 181 1.42 -4.91 20.64
N ARG A 182 2.16 -4.86 19.54
CA ARG A 182 1.64 -4.60 18.19
C ARG A 182 0.69 -5.70 17.74
N GLU A 183 1.09 -6.97 17.83
CA GLU A 183 0.25 -8.11 17.48
C GLU A 183 -1.03 -8.14 18.32
N THR A 184 -0.91 -7.93 19.63
CA THR A 184 -2.05 -7.85 20.53
C THR A 184 -3.01 -6.71 20.14
N MET A 185 -2.49 -5.53 19.82
CA MET A 185 -3.31 -4.38 19.43
C MET A 185 -3.99 -4.59 18.07
N LEU A 186 -3.31 -5.18 17.09
CA LEU A 186 -3.90 -5.51 15.78
C LEU A 186 -5.02 -6.54 15.92
N ALA A 187 -4.82 -7.58 16.73
CA ALA A 187 -5.87 -8.56 17.01
C ALA A 187 -7.09 -7.94 17.71
N LYS A 188 -6.86 -7.02 18.66
CA LYS A 188 -7.94 -6.26 19.31
C LYS A 188 -8.64 -5.29 18.35
N LEU A 189 -7.90 -4.69 17.43
CA LEU A 189 -8.48 -3.82 16.40
C LEU A 189 -9.46 -4.61 15.52
N VAL A 190 -9.08 -5.80 15.04
CA VAL A 190 -9.97 -6.69 14.29
C VAL A 190 -11.22 -7.03 15.11
N ALA A 191 -11.04 -7.52 16.34
CA ALA A 191 -12.15 -7.90 17.20
C ALA A 191 -13.08 -6.72 17.55
N THR A 192 -12.53 -5.51 17.62
CA THR A 192 -13.33 -4.30 17.88
C THR A 192 -14.10 -3.86 16.65
N ALA A 193 -13.46 -3.91 15.47
CA ALA A 193 -14.10 -3.61 14.20
C ALA A 193 -15.27 -4.56 13.95
N VAL A 194 -15.06 -5.86 14.05
CA VAL A 194 -16.11 -6.88 13.87
C VAL A 194 -17.30 -6.61 14.80
N ARG A 195 -17.05 -6.45 16.11
CA ARG A 195 -18.14 -6.15 17.08
C ARG A 195 -18.89 -4.85 16.80
N GLY A 196 -18.21 -3.86 16.21
CA GLY A 196 -18.84 -2.60 15.79
C GLY A 196 -19.69 -2.73 14.53
N LEU A 197 -19.42 -3.74 13.72
CA LEU A 197 -20.11 -4.01 12.46
C LEU A 197 -21.26 -5.02 12.63
N GLU A 198 -21.17 -5.94 13.60
CA GLU A 198 -22.13 -7.03 13.79
C GLU A 198 -23.56 -6.56 13.98
N PHE A 199 -24.48 -7.29 13.38
CA PHE A 199 -25.91 -7.19 13.64
C PHE A 199 -26.22 -7.83 14.99
N ARG A 200 -26.72 -7.06 15.97
CA ARG A 200 -27.22 -7.55 17.27
C ARG A 200 -28.73 -7.68 17.27
#